data_b60b1996522a76e2f9a49dfa83dfd79d
#
_entry.id   b60b1996522a76e2f9a49dfa83dfd79d
#
_cell.length_a   1.000
_cell.length_b   1.000
_cell.length_c   1.000
_cell.angle_alpha   90.00
_cell.angle_beta   90.00
_cell.angle_gamma   90.00
#
_symmetry.space_group_name_H-M   'P 1'
#
loop_
_entity.id
_entity.type
_entity.pdbx_description
1 polymer ?
#
loop_
_entity_poly.entity_id
_entity_poly.type
_entity_poly.pdbx_seq_one_letter_code
_entity_poly.pdbx_strand_id
1 'polypeptide(L)'
;MMKNWNTEDELVKNLKADFKRNGIKATIRRSRGGWTPSLVININTTEDDFVSFDEFAKSYYPRYRWLYTEDNDLMSYEDWCVMDDAEAKERIRQYNMKRSYNEFREEHQQINYHSVDGYTLLTKSCVERIKKAVEICNSYNYDNSDAMTDYFDVGFYQRFELRNKGLKEVA
;
A
#
# COMPACT_ATOMS: atom_id res chain seq x y z
N MET A 1 11.55 21.53 -9.14
CA MET A 1 10.75 22.64 -9.67
C MET A 1 9.29 22.22 -9.63
N MET A 2 8.46 22.98 -8.92
CA MET A 2 7.02 22.68 -8.76
C MET A 2 6.29 22.93 -10.08
N LYS A 3 5.39 22.02 -10.46
CA LYS A 3 4.61 22.13 -11.69
C LYS A 3 3.27 22.79 -11.37
N ASN A 4 2.90 23.79 -12.17
CA ASN A 4 1.66 24.53 -11.98
C ASN A 4 0.46 23.81 -12.63
N TRP A 5 -0.69 24.00 -12.04
CA TRP A 5 -2.01 23.61 -12.57
C TRP A 5 -3.05 24.63 -12.11
N ASN A 6 -4.08 24.88 -12.93
CA ASN A 6 -5.10 25.86 -12.64
C ASN A 6 -6.45 25.21 -12.27
N THR A 7 -6.65 23.98 -12.71
CA THR A 7 -7.88 23.24 -12.43
C THR A 7 -7.56 21.79 -12.04
N GLU A 8 -8.45 21.14 -11.29
CA GLU A 8 -8.33 19.73 -10.95
C GLU A 8 -8.30 18.81 -12.18
N ASP A 9 -9.02 19.19 -13.27
CA ASP A 9 -8.99 18.45 -14.53
C ASP A 9 -7.62 18.52 -15.19
N GLU A 10 -7.00 19.68 -15.18
CA GLU A 10 -5.65 19.87 -15.67
C GLU A 10 -4.63 19.09 -14.85
N LEU A 11 -4.73 19.13 -13.51
CA LEU A 11 -3.89 18.35 -12.61
C LEU A 11 -3.96 16.86 -12.93
N VAL A 12 -5.17 16.30 -12.99
CA VAL A 12 -5.37 14.86 -13.27
C VAL A 12 -4.86 14.48 -14.66
N LYS A 13 -5.07 15.34 -15.67
CA LYS A 13 -4.55 15.15 -17.04
C LYS A 13 -3.03 15.10 -17.04
N ASN A 14 -2.38 16.05 -16.38
CA ASN A 14 -0.94 16.18 -16.33
C ASN A 14 -0.30 15.00 -15.56
N LEU A 15 -0.87 14.62 -14.40
CA LEU A 15 -0.42 13.44 -13.64
C LEU A 15 -0.50 12.16 -14.48
N LYS A 16 -1.62 11.94 -15.20
CA LYS A 16 -1.78 10.77 -16.09
C LYS A 16 -0.74 10.76 -17.21
N ALA A 17 -0.44 11.92 -17.79
CA ALA A 17 0.57 12.03 -18.84
C ALA A 17 1.97 11.70 -18.31
N ASP A 18 2.32 12.20 -17.12
CA ASP A 18 3.61 11.94 -16.50
C ASP A 18 3.74 10.48 -16.03
N PHE A 19 2.68 9.88 -15.48
CA PHE A 19 2.68 8.45 -15.18
C PHE A 19 2.93 7.60 -16.42
N LYS A 20 2.21 7.89 -17.52
CA LYS A 20 2.40 7.21 -18.80
C LYS A 20 3.83 7.35 -19.32
N ARG A 21 4.41 8.55 -19.25
CA ARG A 21 5.79 8.85 -19.69
C ARG A 21 6.84 8.06 -18.88
N ASN A 22 6.55 7.81 -17.61
CA ASN A 22 7.42 7.03 -16.70
C ASN A 22 7.04 5.54 -16.65
N GLY A 23 6.19 5.03 -17.55
CA GLY A 23 5.80 3.62 -17.59
C GLY A 23 4.91 3.16 -16.43
N ILE A 24 4.34 4.10 -15.66
CA ILE A 24 3.51 3.79 -14.50
C ILE A 24 2.06 3.58 -14.97
N LYS A 25 1.57 2.35 -14.84
CA LYS A 25 0.17 2.01 -15.11
C LYS A 25 -0.66 2.33 -13.87
N ALA A 26 -1.34 3.46 -13.88
CA ALA A 26 -2.17 3.90 -12.78
C ALA A 26 -3.48 4.52 -13.25
N THR A 27 -4.50 4.48 -12.40
CA THR A 27 -5.72 5.25 -12.57
C THR A 27 -5.85 6.26 -11.43
N ILE A 28 -6.40 7.43 -11.73
CA ILE A 28 -6.60 8.51 -10.75
C ILE A 28 -8.10 8.72 -10.63
N ARG A 29 -8.60 8.60 -9.41
CA ARG A 29 -9.98 8.93 -9.03
C ARG A 29 -9.98 10.17 -8.16
N ARG A 30 -10.97 11.02 -8.32
CA ARG A 30 -11.25 12.12 -7.39
C ARG A 30 -12.06 11.59 -6.23
N SER A 31 -11.67 11.95 -5.03
CA SER A 31 -12.51 11.75 -3.84
C SER A 31 -13.42 12.96 -3.69
N ARG A 32 -14.70 12.72 -3.48
CA ARG A 32 -15.66 13.80 -3.23
C ARG A 32 -15.66 14.18 -1.75
N GLY A 33 -15.44 15.42 -1.45
CA GLY A 33 -15.55 15.99 -0.10
C GLY A 33 -14.44 16.98 0.22
N GLY A 34 -14.83 18.18 0.63
CA GLY A 34 -13.92 19.23 1.07
C GLY A 34 -13.59 20.29 0.00
N TRP A 35 -12.93 21.35 0.45
CA TRP A 35 -12.51 22.48 -0.37
C TRP A 35 -11.23 22.19 -1.17
N THR A 36 -10.37 21.32 -0.62
CA THR A 36 -9.11 20.92 -1.26
C THR A 36 -9.33 19.65 -2.07
N PRO A 37 -8.85 19.58 -3.33
CA PRO A 37 -8.91 18.38 -4.13
C PRO A 37 -8.31 17.18 -3.41
N SER A 38 -8.95 16.02 -3.53
CA SER A 38 -8.46 14.79 -2.96
C SER A 38 -8.40 13.70 -4.04
N LEU A 39 -7.21 13.13 -4.24
CA LEU A 39 -6.93 12.18 -5.30
C LEU A 39 -6.62 10.79 -4.74
N VAL A 40 -7.22 9.77 -5.33
CA VAL A 40 -6.88 8.38 -5.09
C VAL A 40 -6.12 7.86 -6.30
N ILE A 41 -4.86 7.53 -6.11
CA ILE A 41 -3.96 7.02 -7.13
C ILE A 41 -3.91 5.49 -7.00
N ASN A 42 -4.53 4.79 -7.95
CA ASN A 42 -4.53 3.33 -7.99
C ASN A 42 -3.42 2.87 -8.93
N ILE A 43 -2.37 2.27 -8.40
CA ILE A 43 -1.27 1.68 -9.17
C ILE A 43 -1.66 0.24 -9.50
N ASN A 44 -1.73 -0.08 -10.80
CA ASN A 44 -2.03 -1.43 -11.24
C ASN A 44 -0.80 -2.32 -10.99
N THR A 45 -1.04 -3.48 -10.39
CA THR A 45 -0.05 -4.49 -10.07
C THR A 45 -0.33 -5.80 -10.82
N THR A 46 0.69 -6.63 -10.91
CA THR A 46 0.68 -7.98 -11.49
C THR A 46 1.38 -8.93 -10.52
N GLU A 47 1.37 -10.23 -10.77
CA GLU A 47 2.10 -11.22 -9.96
C GLU A 47 3.58 -10.86 -9.79
N ASP A 48 4.23 -10.32 -10.82
CA ASP A 48 5.65 -9.95 -10.81
C ASP A 48 5.97 -8.77 -9.87
N ASP A 49 4.96 -8.11 -9.34
CA ASP A 49 5.11 -7.00 -8.39
C ASP A 49 5.22 -7.48 -6.95
N PHE A 50 4.95 -8.76 -6.70
CA PHE A 50 5.01 -9.38 -5.40
C PHE A 50 6.17 -10.36 -5.32
N VAL A 51 6.81 -10.45 -4.16
CA VAL A 51 7.75 -11.53 -3.88
C VAL A 51 6.99 -12.86 -3.88
N SER A 52 7.67 -13.97 -4.21
CA SER A 52 7.04 -15.28 -4.13
C SER A 52 6.61 -15.62 -2.69
N PHE A 53 5.62 -16.50 -2.55
CA PHE A 53 5.20 -16.96 -1.22
C PHE A 53 6.36 -17.59 -0.45
N ASP A 54 7.22 -18.38 -1.13
CA ASP A 54 8.39 -19.02 -0.51
C ASP A 54 9.43 -17.99 -0.01
N GLU A 55 9.61 -16.90 -0.72
CA GLU A 55 10.50 -15.81 -0.31
C GLU A 55 9.92 -15.06 0.89
N PHE A 56 8.63 -14.73 0.84
CA PHE A 56 7.93 -14.11 1.95
C PHE A 56 7.97 -14.99 3.21
N ALA A 57 7.73 -16.30 3.06
CA ALA A 57 7.72 -17.25 4.15
C ALA A 57 9.03 -17.29 4.94
N LYS A 58 10.17 -17.10 4.27
CA LYS A 58 11.50 -17.08 4.92
C LYS A 58 11.69 -15.88 5.85
N SER A 59 11.04 -14.76 5.55
CA SER A 59 11.15 -13.52 6.32
C SER A 59 9.95 -13.26 7.23
N TYR A 60 8.90 -14.10 7.11
CA TYR A 60 7.68 -13.91 7.88
C TYR A 60 7.91 -14.20 9.35
N TYR A 61 7.56 -13.20 10.16
CA TYR A 61 7.46 -13.33 11.61
C TYR A 61 6.14 -12.68 12.07
N PRO A 62 5.33 -13.38 12.87
CA PRO A 62 4.09 -12.80 13.41
C PRO A 62 4.42 -11.55 14.23
N ARG A 63 3.90 -10.39 13.81
CA ARG A 63 4.14 -9.09 14.47
C ARG A 63 2.85 -8.48 15.03
N TYR A 64 1.75 -9.20 14.88
CA TYR A 64 0.44 -8.69 15.28
C TYR A 64 0.14 -9.06 16.73
N ARG A 65 -0.57 -8.19 17.41
CA ARG A 65 -1.05 -8.46 18.78
C ARG A 65 -1.97 -9.67 18.85
N TRP A 66 -2.65 -9.98 17.75
CA TRP A 66 -3.61 -11.05 17.60
C TRP A 66 -3.24 -11.93 16.41
N LEU A 67 -3.34 -13.23 16.63
CA LEU A 67 -3.20 -14.25 15.59
C LEU A 67 -4.54 -14.99 15.45
N TYR A 68 -4.75 -15.57 14.29
CA TYR A 68 -5.92 -16.41 14.05
C TYR A 68 -5.52 -17.87 14.10
N THR A 69 -6.35 -18.69 14.76
CA THR A 69 -6.27 -20.15 14.67
C THR A 69 -6.86 -20.63 13.35
N GLU A 70 -6.69 -21.91 13.02
CA GLU A 70 -7.28 -22.52 11.82
C GLU A 70 -8.83 -22.48 11.85
N ASP A 71 -9.42 -22.46 13.05
CA ASP A 71 -10.87 -22.30 13.26
C ASP A 71 -11.32 -20.84 13.23
N ASN A 72 -10.40 -19.93 12.88
CA ASN A 72 -10.61 -18.48 12.81
C ASN A 72 -10.89 -17.81 14.18
N ASP A 73 -10.52 -18.47 15.27
CA ASP A 73 -10.53 -17.86 16.60
C ASP A 73 -9.34 -16.95 16.81
N LEU A 74 -9.50 -15.94 17.66
CA LEU A 74 -8.43 -15.02 18.01
C LEU A 74 -7.59 -15.56 19.17
N MET A 75 -6.26 -15.55 18.99
CA MET A 75 -5.27 -15.86 20.00
C MET A 75 -4.35 -14.67 20.20
N SER A 76 -3.95 -14.36 21.44
CA SER A 76 -2.96 -13.31 21.66
C SER A 76 -1.56 -13.77 21.21
N TYR A 77 -0.72 -12.80 20.84
CA TYR A 77 0.67 -13.11 20.49
C TYR A 77 1.44 -13.67 21.70
N GLU A 78 1.13 -13.19 22.90
CA GLU A 78 1.71 -13.66 24.15
C GLU A 78 1.37 -15.13 24.38
N ASP A 79 0.10 -15.55 24.21
CA ASP A 79 -0.33 -16.94 24.36
C ASP A 79 0.35 -17.85 23.33
N TRP A 80 0.49 -17.37 22.08
CA TRP A 80 1.23 -18.11 21.06
C TRP A 80 2.71 -18.26 21.40
N CYS A 81 3.36 -17.23 21.96
CA CYS A 81 4.77 -17.30 22.34
C CYS A 81 5.05 -18.36 23.40
N VAL A 82 4.16 -18.52 24.38
CA VAL A 82 4.32 -19.47 25.50
C VAL A 82 3.74 -20.85 25.22
N MET A 83 3.18 -21.08 24.03
CA MET A 83 2.62 -22.37 23.65
C MET A 83 3.72 -23.45 23.59
N ASP A 84 3.53 -24.53 24.32
CA ASP A 84 4.48 -25.65 24.39
C ASP A 84 4.37 -26.61 23.19
N ASP A 85 3.18 -26.74 22.59
CA ASP A 85 2.95 -27.55 21.39
C ASP A 85 3.59 -26.89 20.16
N ALA A 86 4.78 -27.32 19.81
CA ALA A 86 5.55 -26.80 18.69
C ALA A 86 4.86 -27.03 17.33
N GLU A 87 4.11 -28.12 17.19
CA GLU A 87 3.40 -28.43 15.94
C GLU A 87 2.18 -27.53 15.75
N ALA A 88 1.38 -27.35 16.81
CA ALA A 88 0.25 -26.42 16.80
C ALA A 88 0.73 -24.98 16.58
N LYS A 89 1.82 -24.58 17.24
CA LYS A 89 2.45 -23.28 17.08
C LYS A 89 2.86 -23.00 15.64
N GLU A 90 3.46 -23.99 14.98
CA GLU A 90 3.86 -23.86 13.58
C GLU A 90 2.65 -23.82 12.63
N ARG A 91 1.60 -24.61 12.88
CA ARG A 91 0.35 -24.54 12.09
C ARG A 91 -0.27 -23.13 12.15
N ILE A 92 -0.38 -22.55 13.35
CA ILE A 92 -0.90 -21.20 13.55
C ILE A 92 -0.02 -20.18 12.78
N ARG A 93 1.30 -20.32 12.86
CA ARG A 93 2.24 -19.46 12.14
C ARG A 93 2.00 -19.54 10.61
N GLN A 94 1.89 -20.74 10.07
CA GLN A 94 1.66 -20.96 8.64
C GLN A 94 0.30 -20.42 8.18
N TYR A 95 -0.75 -20.61 8.98
CA TYR A 95 -2.07 -20.07 8.69
C TYR A 95 -2.03 -18.54 8.59
N ASN A 96 -1.48 -17.86 9.60
CA ASN A 96 -1.39 -16.40 9.59
C ASN A 96 -0.47 -15.86 8.48
N MET A 97 0.58 -16.60 8.14
CA MET A 97 1.47 -16.26 7.04
C MET A 97 0.73 -16.28 5.69
N LYS A 98 -0.01 -17.36 5.39
CA LYS A 98 -0.82 -17.46 4.16
C LYS A 98 -1.89 -16.38 4.13
N ARG A 99 -2.59 -16.18 5.25
CA ARG A 99 -3.60 -15.15 5.38
C ARG A 99 -3.03 -13.76 5.09
N SER A 100 -1.93 -13.39 5.75
CA SER A 100 -1.29 -12.08 5.54
C SER A 100 -0.84 -11.86 4.10
N TYR A 101 -0.31 -12.91 3.45
CA TYR A 101 0.11 -12.84 2.06
C TYR A 101 -1.08 -12.63 1.11
N ASN A 102 -2.18 -13.34 1.32
CA ASN A 102 -3.37 -13.25 0.49
C ASN A 102 -4.12 -11.94 0.72
N GLU A 103 -4.33 -11.53 1.97
CA GLU A 103 -5.00 -10.26 2.32
C GLU A 103 -4.29 -9.05 1.71
N PHE A 104 -2.94 -9.03 1.71
CA PHE A 104 -2.20 -7.92 1.09
C PHE A 104 -2.37 -7.89 -0.44
N ARG A 105 -2.69 -9.01 -1.05
CA ARG A 105 -2.90 -9.17 -2.49
C ARG A 105 -4.37 -9.07 -2.93
N GLU A 106 -5.27 -8.70 -2.03
CA GLU A 106 -6.67 -8.39 -2.37
C GLU A 106 -6.78 -7.27 -3.41
N GLU A 107 -7.93 -7.17 -4.08
CA GLU A 107 -8.12 -6.30 -5.25
C GLU A 107 -7.74 -4.85 -4.99
N HIS A 108 -7.96 -4.35 -3.78
CA HIS A 108 -7.66 -2.97 -3.39
C HIS A 108 -6.92 -2.92 -2.05
N GLN A 109 -5.63 -2.60 -2.11
CA GLN A 109 -4.80 -2.45 -0.93
C GLN A 109 -4.31 -1.01 -0.78
N GLN A 110 -4.76 -0.32 0.26
CA GLN A 110 -4.20 1.00 0.60
C GLN A 110 -2.78 0.84 1.12
N ILE A 111 -1.88 1.71 0.68
CA ILE A 111 -0.48 1.71 1.11
C ILE A 111 -0.11 3.04 1.79
N ASN A 112 0.75 2.93 2.80
CA ASN A 112 1.41 4.09 3.38
C ASN A 112 2.62 4.46 2.51
N TYR A 113 2.45 5.46 1.65
CA TYR A 113 3.48 5.88 0.70
C TYR A 113 4.68 6.59 1.36
N HIS A 114 4.59 6.97 2.64
CA HIS A 114 5.73 7.48 3.41
C HIS A 114 6.67 6.37 3.91
N SER A 115 6.21 5.12 3.90
CA SER A 115 6.96 3.97 4.43
C SER A 115 6.98 2.80 3.44
N VAL A 116 7.08 3.08 2.13
CA VAL A 116 6.98 2.06 1.06
C VAL A 116 8.07 1.00 1.19
N ASP A 117 9.27 1.36 1.67
CA ASP A 117 10.37 0.42 1.89
C ASP A 117 10.07 -0.66 2.95
N GLY A 118 9.07 -0.43 3.80
CA GLY A 118 8.65 -1.38 4.83
C GLY A 118 7.76 -2.53 4.31
N TYR A 119 7.30 -2.48 3.06
CA TYR A 119 6.47 -3.53 2.49
C TYR A 119 7.31 -4.69 1.94
N THR A 120 7.56 -5.68 2.79
CA THR A 120 8.37 -6.88 2.44
C THR A 120 7.70 -7.80 1.42
N LEU A 121 6.42 -7.62 1.15
CA LEU A 121 5.64 -8.35 0.14
C LEU A 121 5.83 -7.82 -1.28
N LEU A 122 6.34 -6.59 -1.44
CA LEU A 122 6.54 -5.96 -2.74
C LEU A 122 7.97 -6.18 -3.23
N THR A 123 8.11 -6.44 -4.53
CA THR A 123 9.44 -6.47 -5.16
C THR A 123 10.07 -5.08 -5.17
N LYS A 124 11.39 -5.03 -5.25
CA LYS A 124 12.12 -3.75 -5.34
C LYS A 124 11.65 -2.89 -6.52
N SER A 125 11.37 -3.52 -7.66
CA SER A 125 10.87 -2.79 -8.85
C SER A 125 9.50 -2.17 -8.62
N CYS A 126 8.61 -2.86 -7.90
CA CYS A 126 7.32 -2.31 -7.51
C CYS A 126 7.48 -1.13 -6.55
N VAL A 127 8.32 -1.26 -5.53
CA VAL A 127 8.64 -0.19 -4.57
C VAL A 127 9.17 1.05 -5.29
N GLU A 128 10.13 0.89 -6.19
CA GLU A 128 10.70 2.02 -6.97
C GLU A 128 9.63 2.68 -7.87
N ARG A 129 8.74 1.89 -8.46
CA ARG A 129 7.62 2.42 -9.25
C ARG A 129 6.64 3.24 -8.41
N ILE A 130 6.34 2.79 -7.20
CA ILE A 130 5.49 3.53 -6.25
C ILE A 130 6.18 4.83 -5.82
N LYS A 131 7.45 4.78 -5.45
CA LYS A 131 8.25 5.97 -5.09
C LYS A 131 8.25 6.99 -6.23
N LYS A 132 8.42 6.52 -7.46
CA LYS A 132 8.37 7.39 -8.63
C LYS A 132 7.00 8.03 -8.83
N ALA A 133 5.91 7.29 -8.58
CA ALA A 133 4.57 7.86 -8.62
C ALA A 133 4.37 8.95 -7.55
N VAL A 134 4.88 8.72 -6.33
CA VAL A 134 4.85 9.70 -5.23
C VAL A 134 5.64 10.97 -5.61
N GLU A 135 6.86 10.83 -6.15
CA GLU A 135 7.67 11.95 -6.62
C GLU A 135 6.92 12.79 -7.68
N ILE A 136 6.28 12.13 -8.64
CA ILE A 136 5.48 12.80 -9.67
C ILE A 136 4.35 13.58 -9.02
N CYS A 137 3.57 12.98 -8.11
CA CYS A 137 2.50 13.67 -7.42
C CYS A 137 3.02 14.87 -6.61
N ASN A 138 4.10 14.68 -5.85
CA ASN A 138 4.72 15.73 -5.07
C ASN A 138 5.25 16.90 -5.92
N SER A 139 5.61 16.64 -7.19
CA SER A 139 6.02 17.72 -8.10
C SER A 139 4.90 18.68 -8.50
N TYR A 140 3.64 18.28 -8.29
CA TYR A 140 2.44 19.09 -8.53
C TYR A 140 1.81 19.61 -7.26
N ASN A 141 2.21 19.07 -6.10
CA ASN A 141 1.64 19.43 -4.81
C ASN A 141 2.50 20.50 -4.12
N TYR A 142 1.84 21.41 -3.41
CA TYR A 142 2.50 22.32 -2.48
C TYR A 142 1.92 22.10 -1.07
N ASP A 143 2.70 22.40 -0.08
CA ASP A 143 2.31 22.35 1.32
C ASP A 143 2.86 23.59 2.01
N ASN A 144 1.97 24.56 2.26
CA ASN A 144 2.26 25.79 3.00
C ASN A 144 1.58 25.75 4.38
N SER A 145 1.23 24.54 4.86
CA SER A 145 0.53 24.37 6.12
C SER A 145 1.39 24.84 7.30
N ASP A 146 0.73 25.41 8.32
CA ASP A 146 1.33 25.78 9.59
C ASP A 146 0.70 24.97 10.72
N ALA A 147 1.44 24.00 11.21
CA ALA A 147 1.00 23.12 12.30
C ALA A 147 0.79 23.85 13.63
N MET A 148 1.40 25.04 13.81
CA MET A 148 1.26 25.84 15.03
C MET A 148 -0.09 26.57 15.10
N THR A 149 -0.69 26.82 13.93
CA THR A 149 -1.97 27.54 13.82
C THR A 149 -3.12 26.69 13.31
N ASP A 150 -2.94 25.36 13.20
CA ASP A 150 -3.90 24.44 12.59
C ASP A 150 -4.33 24.84 11.15
N TYR A 151 -3.45 25.60 10.47
CA TYR A 151 -3.68 26.03 9.11
C TYR A 151 -3.14 25.00 8.10
N PHE A 152 -4.05 24.41 7.32
CA PHE A 152 -3.71 23.40 6.31
C PHE A 152 -3.89 24.01 4.91
N ASP A 153 -2.78 24.28 4.22
CA ASP A 153 -2.75 24.82 2.87
C ASP A 153 -1.92 23.92 1.97
N VAL A 154 -2.58 22.90 1.42
CA VAL A 154 -1.99 21.95 0.49
C VAL A 154 -2.69 22.04 -0.88
N GLY A 155 -1.94 21.80 -1.96
CA GLY A 155 -2.49 21.81 -3.30
C GLY A 155 -3.55 20.73 -3.51
N PHE A 156 -3.31 19.54 -3.00
CA PHE A 156 -4.27 18.44 -2.95
C PHE A 156 -3.85 17.38 -1.94
N TYR A 157 -4.81 16.60 -1.44
CA TYR A 157 -4.55 15.39 -0.68
C TYR A 157 -4.39 14.20 -1.61
N GLN A 158 -3.48 13.29 -1.27
CA GLN A 158 -3.20 12.11 -2.08
C GLN A 158 -3.26 10.84 -1.23
N ARG A 159 -3.88 9.80 -1.79
CA ARG A 159 -3.91 8.44 -1.24
C ARG A 159 -3.47 7.48 -2.33
N PHE A 160 -2.59 6.55 -1.98
CA PHE A 160 -2.12 5.51 -2.89
C PHE A 160 -2.74 4.18 -2.54
N GLU A 161 -3.20 3.48 -3.56
CA GLU A 161 -3.75 2.13 -3.47
C GLU A 161 -3.08 1.25 -4.53
N LEU A 162 -2.79 0.01 -4.19
CA LEU A 162 -2.47 -1.03 -5.17
C LEU A 162 -3.78 -1.59 -5.72
N ARG A 163 -3.81 -1.82 -7.01
CA ARG A 163 -4.94 -2.46 -7.68
C ARG A 163 -4.50 -3.81 -8.23
N ASN A 164 -4.80 -4.84 -7.46
CA ASN A 164 -4.32 -6.20 -7.62
C ASN A 164 -5.36 -7.02 -8.41
N LYS A 165 -5.43 -6.83 -9.74
CA LYS A 165 -6.41 -7.53 -10.56
C LYS A 165 -5.92 -8.90 -11.02
N GLY A 166 -6.72 -9.92 -10.74
CA GLY A 166 -6.50 -11.27 -11.26
C GLY A 166 -5.35 -12.03 -10.60
N LEU A 167 -4.90 -11.58 -9.42
CA LEU A 167 -3.95 -12.34 -8.62
C LEU A 167 -4.64 -13.60 -8.06
N LYS A 168 -3.90 -14.71 -8.03
CA LYS A 168 -4.39 -15.96 -7.45
C LYS A 168 -4.02 -16.04 -5.97
N GLU A 169 -4.95 -16.57 -5.18
CA GLU A 169 -4.65 -16.91 -3.79
C GLU A 169 -3.65 -18.07 -3.74
N VAL A 170 -2.79 -18.04 -2.73
CA VAL A 170 -1.92 -19.16 -2.40
C VAL A 170 -2.70 -20.14 -1.53
N ALA A 171 -2.83 -21.37 -2.00
CA ALA A 171 -3.55 -22.44 -1.33
C ALA A 171 -2.83 -22.97 -0.07
#